data_d63da136779b626445b0c620f6d68713
#
_entry.id   d63da136779b626445b0c620f6d68713
#
_cell.length_a   1.000
_cell.length_b   1.000
_cell.length_c   1.000
_cell.angle_alpha   90.00
_cell.angle_beta   90.00
_cell.angle_gamma   90.00
#
_symmetry.space_group_name_H-M   'P 1'
#
loop_
_entity.id
_entity.type
_entity.pdbx_description
1 polymer ?
#
loop_
_entity_poly.entity_id
_entity_poly.type
_entity_poly.pdbx_seq_one_letter_code
_entity_poly.pdbx_strand_id
1 'polypeptide(L)'
;MLLEVIAAIVVVALGLTAFASGIPVAALAVSEGAQLSTATFLAVARMEEVRGAQWHAGFAGLLFPDEAALPDPYARYARRVRMVDCGVPPGCGAVTSPLLRQITVTVAYRPVTALGVAADAKTVSLTTLATQR
;
A
#
# COMPACT_ATOMS: atom_id res chain seq x y z
N MET A 1 39.83 35.29 21.07
CA MET A 1 39.12 35.86 19.89
C MET A 1 39.30 35.03 18.60
N LEU A 2 40.55 34.78 18.08
CA LEU A 2 40.72 34.01 16.84
C LEU A 2 40.25 32.57 16.96
N LEU A 3 40.55 31.88 18.07
CA LEU A 3 40.18 30.51 18.33
C LEU A 3 38.62 30.35 18.42
N GLU A 4 37.98 31.33 18.97
CA GLU A 4 36.49 31.34 19.12
C GLU A 4 35.80 31.49 17.77
N VAL A 5 36.33 32.33 16.88
CA VAL A 5 35.81 32.47 15.50
C VAL A 5 35.99 31.18 14.71
N ILE A 6 37.14 30.53 14.83
CA ILE A 6 37.40 29.24 14.16
C ILE A 6 36.44 28.18 14.67
N ALA A 7 36.23 28.09 16.00
CA ALA A 7 35.32 27.15 16.59
C ALA A 7 33.86 27.38 16.12
N ALA A 8 33.43 28.63 16.04
CA ALA A 8 32.10 28.99 15.56
C ALA A 8 31.92 28.61 14.07
N ILE A 9 32.91 28.84 13.22
CA ILE A 9 32.84 28.47 11.80
C ILE A 9 32.73 26.93 11.64
N VAL A 10 33.50 26.17 12.42
CA VAL A 10 33.45 24.70 12.38
C VAL A 10 32.06 24.19 12.79
N VAL A 11 31.48 24.72 13.85
CA VAL A 11 30.13 24.33 14.30
C VAL A 11 29.08 24.66 13.24
N VAL A 12 29.14 25.85 12.64
CA VAL A 12 28.23 26.25 11.58
C VAL A 12 28.40 25.34 10.33
N ALA A 13 29.63 25.05 9.93
CA ALA A 13 29.90 24.17 8.80
C ALA A 13 29.35 22.74 9.01
N LEU A 14 29.55 22.19 10.21
CA LEU A 14 28.97 20.87 10.59
C LEU A 14 27.44 20.90 10.59
N GLY A 15 26.84 21.96 11.11
CA GLY A 15 25.40 22.14 11.12
C GLY A 15 24.81 22.20 9.71
N LEU A 16 25.44 22.97 8.81
CA LEU A 16 25.01 23.10 7.41
C LEU A 16 25.13 21.78 6.64
N THR A 17 26.22 21.04 6.84
CA THR A 17 26.40 19.74 6.17
C THR A 17 25.39 18.71 6.66
N ALA A 18 25.10 18.65 7.95
CA ALA A 18 24.08 17.77 8.51
C ALA A 18 22.67 18.11 7.97
N PHE A 19 22.34 19.40 7.88
CA PHE A 19 21.06 19.85 7.33
C PHE A 19 20.93 19.51 5.85
N ALA A 20 21.97 19.76 5.05
CA ALA A 20 21.96 19.50 3.61
C ALA A 20 21.77 17.99 3.30
N SER A 21 22.32 17.10 4.11
CA SER A 21 22.15 15.65 3.95
C SER A 21 20.75 15.14 4.35
N GLY A 22 20.02 15.86 5.21
CA GLY A 22 18.69 15.48 5.66
C GLY A 22 17.58 15.73 4.62
N ILE A 23 17.73 16.74 3.76
CA ILE A 23 16.70 17.12 2.78
C ILE A 23 16.34 15.98 1.80
N PRO A 24 17.29 15.30 1.14
CA PRO A 24 16.94 14.22 0.21
C PRO A 24 16.24 13.06 0.89
N VAL A 25 16.62 12.70 2.12
CA VAL A 25 15.99 11.64 2.88
C VAL A 25 14.52 11.98 3.19
N ALA A 26 14.24 13.21 3.60
CA ALA A 26 12.88 13.68 3.85
C ALA A 26 12.04 13.65 2.56
N ALA A 27 12.58 14.07 1.43
CA ALA A 27 11.88 14.06 0.15
C ALA A 27 11.53 12.62 -0.31
N LEU A 28 12.45 11.67 -0.09
CA LEU A 28 12.18 10.25 -0.36
C LEU A 28 11.04 9.72 0.51
N ALA A 29 11.05 9.99 1.80
CA ALA A 29 10.00 9.55 2.72
C ALA A 29 8.62 10.13 2.35
N VAL A 30 8.54 11.39 1.95
CA VAL A 30 7.29 12.01 1.50
C VAL A 30 6.76 11.36 0.22
N SER A 31 7.65 11.12 -0.76
CA SER A 31 7.23 10.49 -2.02
C SER A 31 6.74 9.05 -1.81
N GLU A 32 7.40 8.31 -0.96
CA GLU A 32 6.99 6.95 -0.60
C GLU A 32 5.67 6.92 0.18
N GLY A 33 5.48 7.85 1.11
CA GLY A 33 4.23 8.03 1.83
C GLY A 33 3.05 8.35 0.92
N ALA A 34 3.24 9.19 -0.09
CA ALA A 34 2.21 9.50 -1.09
C ALA A 34 1.82 8.27 -1.92
N GLN A 35 2.80 7.45 -2.32
CA GLN A 35 2.54 6.22 -3.08
C GLN A 35 1.82 5.17 -2.22
N LEU A 36 2.18 5.04 -0.95
CA LEU A 36 1.49 4.16 0.01
C LEU A 36 0.04 4.61 0.23
N SER A 37 -0.19 5.91 0.39
CA SER A 37 -1.53 6.49 0.52
C SER A 37 -2.39 6.19 -0.72
N THR A 38 -1.82 6.33 -1.91
CA THR A 38 -2.50 5.98 -3.16
C THR A 38 -2.85 4.49 -3.22
N ALA A 39 -1.91 3.60 -2.85
CA ALA A 39 -2.17 2.15 -2.82
C ALA A 39 -3.31 1.81 -1.84
N THR A 40 -3.32 2.45 -0.68
CA THR A 40 -4.38 2.27 0.32
C THR A 40 -5.74 2.75 -0.22
N PHE A 41 -5.78 3.92 -0.86
CA PHE A 41 -6.99 4.43 -1.50
C PHE A 41 -7.54 3.46 -2.55
N LEU A 42 -6.67 2.94 -3.43
CA LEU A 42 -7.06 1.97 -4.46
C LEU A 42 -7.57 0.65 -3.87
N ALA A 43 -7.00 0.22 -2.75
CA ALA A 43 -7.46 -0.97 -2.04
C ALA A 43 -8.83 -0.75 -1.39
N VAL A 44 -9.06 0.40 -0.74
CA VAL A 44 -10.35 0.77 -0.13
C VAL A 44 -11.42 0.90 -1.20
N ALA A 45 -11.15 1.62 -2.29
CA ALA A 45 -12.12 1.80 -3.38
C ALA A 45 -12.57 0.44 -3.95
N ARG A 46 -11.64 -0.50 -4.17
CA ARG A 46 -11.99 -1.84 -4.64
C ARG A 46 -12.73 -2.65 -3.60
N MET A 47 -12.37 -2.52 -2.33
CA MET A 47 -13.08 -3.20 -1.25
C MET A 47 -14.56 -2.78 -1.19
N GLU A 48 -14.85 -1.49 -1.33
CA GLU A 48 -16.23 -1.00 -1.34
C GLU A 48 -16.99 -1.46 -2.59
N GLU A 49 -16.35 -1.51 -3.75
CA GLU A 49 -16.93 -2.06 -4.97
C GLU A 49 -17.31 -3.54 -4.79
N VAL A 50 -16.40 -4.33 -4.23
CA VAL A 50 -16.65 -5.76 -3.94
C VAL A 50 -17.77 -5.95 -2.92
N ARG A 51 -17.82 -5.11 -1.88
CA ARG A 51 -18.88 -5.14 -0.86
C ARG A 51 -20.24 -4.74 -1.43
N GLY A 52 -20.27 -3.85 -2.39
CA GLY A 52 -21.50 -3.42 -3.08
C GLY A 52 -22.02 -4.42 -4.12
N ALA A 53 -21.18 -5.33 -4.58
CA ALA A 53 -21.58 -6.35 -5.56
C ALA A 53 -22.50 -7.40 -4.92
N GLN A 54 -23.52 -7.82 -5.67
CA GLN A 54 -24.42 -8.89 -5.21
C GLN A 54 -23.70 -10.24 -5.20
N TRP A 55 -23.90 -10.96 -4.12
CA TRP A 55 -23.24 -12.24 -3.86
C TRP A 55 -23.95 -13.39 -4.56
N HIS A 56 -23.37 -13.90 -5.64
CA HIS A 56 -23.80 -15.15 -6.26
C HIS A 56 -22.72 -16.21 -6.10
N ALA A 57 -23.06 -17.44 -5.90
CA ALA A 57 -22.11 -18.55 -5.82
C ALA A 57 -21.26 -18.62 -7.10
N GLY A 58 -19.94 -18.65 -6.97
CA GLY A 58 -18.99 -18.66 -8.09
C GLY A 58 -18.54 -17.29 -8.64
N PHE A 59 -18.99 -16.22 -8.02
CA PHE A 59 -18.86 -14.85 -8.55
C PHE A 59 -17.44 -14.24 -8.45
N ALA A 60 -16.60 -14.69 -7.53
CA ALA A 60 -15.36 -14.02 -7.16
C ALA A 60 -14.32 -13.88 -8.29
N GLY A 61 -14.23 -14.88 -9.17
CA GLY A 61 -13.21 -14.90 -10.23
C GLY A 61 -13.59 -14.14 -11.51
N LEU A 62 -14.90 -14.05 -11.81
CA LEU A 62 -15.37 -13.48 -13.07
C LEU A 62 -15.53 -11.96 -13.06
N LEU A 63 -15.91 -11.38 -11.90
CA LEU A 63 -16.16 -9.94 -11.79
C LEU A 63 -14.99 -9.11 -11.30
N PHE A 64 -14.04 -9.76 -10.63
CA PHE A 64 -12.88 -9.08 -10.07
C PHE A 64 -11.59 -9.78 -10.50
N PRO A 65 -11.25 -9.72 -11.81
CA PRO A 65 -10.02 -10.31 -12.33
C PRO A 65 -8.80 -9.66 -11.67
N ASP A 66 -7.70 -10.40 -11.68
CA ASP A 66 -6.41 -9.85 -11.29
C ASP A 66 -5.98 -8.79 -12.31
N GLU A 67 -5.70 -7.58 -11.84
CA GLU A 67 -5.26 -6.46 -12.66
C GLU A 67 -3.75 -6.29 -12.48
N ALA A 68 -2.98 -6.77 -13.43
CA ALA A 68 -1.51 -6.67 -13.40
C ALA A 68 -1.01 -5.22 -13.53
N ALA A 69 -1.80 -4.35 -14.15
CA ALA A 69 -1.60 -2.91 -14.21
C ALA A 69 -2.97 -2.24 -14.27
N LEU A 70 -3.15 -1.19 -13.47
CA LEU A 70 -4.35 -0.36 -13.50
C LEU A 70 -4.29 0.64 -14.65
N PRO A 71 -5.43 1.22 -15.09
CA PRO A 71 -5.42 2.31 -16.07
C PRO A 71 -4.67 3.54 -15.55
N ASP A 72 -4.18 4.37 -16.48
CA ASP A 72 -3.57 5.64 -16.13
C ASP A 72 -4.52 6.49 -15.26
N PRO A 73 -4.00 7.18 -14.24
CA PRO A 73 -2.61 7.39 -13.88
C PRO A 73 -2.00 6.32 -12.95
N TYR A 74 -2.67 5.19 -12.76
CA TYR A 74 -2.30 4.16 -11.76
C TYR A 74 -1.60 2.94 -12.38
N ALA A 75 -1.02 3.05 -13.57
CA ALA A 75 -0.40 1.94 -14.29
C ALA A 75 0.73 1.19 -13.55
N ARG A 76 1.28 1.79 -12.48
CA ARG A 76 2.31 1.18 -11.62
C ARG A 76 1.75 0.30 -10.50
N TYR A 77 0.44 0.30 -10.34
CA TYR A 77 -0.24 -0.46 -9.29
C TYR A 77 -0.88 -1.68 -9.90
N ALA A 78 -0.65 -2.84 -9.29
CA ALA A 78 -1.34 -4.08 -9.57
C ALA A 78 -2.36 -4.34 -8.46
N ARG A 79 -3.50 -4.89 -8.80
CA ARG A 79 -4.56 -5.13 -7.83
C ARG A 79 -5.10 -6.55 -7.96
N ARG A 80 -5.32 -7.20 -6.82
CA ARG A 80 -5.82 -8.56 -6.73
C ARG A 80 -6.90 -8.67 -5.67
N VAL A 81 -7.97 -9.38 -5.99
CA VAL A 81 -9.04 -9.69 -5.06
C VAL A 81 -9.06 -11.20 -4.81
N ARG A 82 -9.16 -11.59 -3.54
CA ARG A 82 -9.35 -12.98 -3.13
C ARG A 82 -10.53 -13.07 -2.19
N MET A 83 -11.37 -14.06 -2.43
CA MET A 83 -12.51 -14.38 -1.56
C MET A 83 -12.40 -15.81 -1.09
N VAL A 84 -12.65 -16.02 0.18
CA VAL A 84 -12.65 -17.34 0.82
C VAL A 84 -13.96 -17.52 1.57
N ASP A 85 -14.62 -18.65 1.34
CA ASP A 85 -15.83 -19.05 2.09
C ASP A 85 -15.43 -19.53 3.48
N CYS A 86 -15.96 -18.89 4.51
CA CYS A 86 -15.64 -19.26 5.89
C CYS A 86 -16.36 -20.54 6.37
N GLY A 87 -17.34 -21.02 5.62
CA GLY A 87 -18.05 -22.26 5.92
C GLY A 87 -17.32 -23.55 5.53
N VAL A 88 -16.24 -23.43 4.73
CA VAL A 88 -15.44 -24.58 4.26
C VAL A 88 -14.13 -24.62 5.07
N PRO A 89 -13.75 -25.77 5.68
CA PRO A 89 -12.46 -25.89 6.35
C PRO A 89 -11.28 -25.54 5.42
N PRO A 90 -10.27 -24.82 5.88
CA PRO A 90 -9.97 -24.41 7.27
C PRO A 90 -10.75 -23.20 7.80
N GLY A 91 -11.72 -22.65 7.06
CA GLY A 91 -12.46 -21.46 7.47
C GLY A 91 -11.66 -20.14 7.29
N CYS A 92 -12.14 -19.08 7.91
CA CYS A 92 -11.49 -17.77 7.90
C CYS A 92 -10.86 -17.48 9.27
N GLY A 93 -9.65 -17.98 9.48
CA GLY A 93 -8.99 -17.90 10.78
C GLY A 93 -9.72 -18.72 11.85
N ALA A 94 -10.14 -18.06 12.94
CA ALA A 94 -10.88 -18.69 14.03
C ALA A 94 -12.41 -18.77 13.78
N VAL A 95 -12.90 -18.27 12.63
CA VAL A 95 -14.33 -18.18 12.33
C VAL A 95 -14.71 -19.22 11.28
N THR A 96 -15.65 -20.09 11.63
CA THR A 96 -16.27 -21.05 10.69
C THR A 96 -17.76 -20.74 10.62
N SER A 97 -18.23 -20.19 9.51
CA SER A 97 -19.64 -19.88 9.29
C SER A 97 -19.95 -19.88 7.79
N PRO A 98 -21.01 -20.65 7.37
CA PRO A 98 -21.40 -20.71 5.96
C PRO A 98 -21.99 -19.38 5.43
N LEU A 99 -22.32 -18.46 6.33
CA LEU A 99 -22.88 -17.15 5.97
C LEU A 99 -21.83 -16.05 5.85
N LEU A 100 -20.57 -16.40 6.13
CA LEU A 100 -19.47 -15.44 6.12
C LEU A 100 -18.49 -15.74 5.00
N ARG A 101 -17.99 -14.69 4.39
CA ARG A 101 -16.88 -14.72 3.45
C ARG A 101 -15.80 -13.74 3.85
N GLN A 102 -14.57 -14.15 3.72
CA GLN A 102 -13.42 -13.26 3.86
C GLN A 102 -13.06 -12.71 2.50
N ILE A 103 -13.02 -11.40 2.40
CA ILE A 103 -12.57 -10.66 1.22
C ILE A 103 -11.20 -10.08 1.54
N THR A 104 -10.23 -10.35 0.69
CA THR A 104 -8.89 -9.74 0.77
C THR A 104 -8.61 -9.02 -0.53
N VAL A 105 -8.35 -7.72 -0.45
CA VAL A 105 -7.88 -6.90 -1.57
C VAL A 105 -6.42 -6.58 -1.33
N THR A 106 -5.58 -6.93 -2.28
CA THR A 106 -4.14 -6.65 -2.23
C THR A 106 -3.77 -5.74 -3.39
N VAL A 107 -3.11 -4.63 -3.08
CA VAL A 107 -2.53 -3.69 -4.06
C VAL A 107 -1.02 -3.78 -3.93
N ALA A 108 -0.35 -4.11 -5.03
CA ALA A 108 1.10 -4.18 -5.13
C ALA A 108 1.62 -3.03 -6.00
N TYR A 109 2.74 -2.43 -5.62
CA TYR A 109 3.40 -1.39 -6.39
C TYR A 109 4.90 -1.40 -6.13
N ARG A 110 5.67 -0.82 -7.07
CA ARG A 110 7.09 -0.58 -6.87
C ARG A 110 7.29 0.91 -6.60
N PRO A 111 7.85 1.27 -5.43
CA PRO A 111 8.11 2.67 -5.10
C PRO A 111 9.02 3.31 -6.14
N VAL A 112 8.68 4.52 -6.56
CA VAL A 112 9.49 5.36 -7.43
C VAL A 112 9.95 6.55 -6.62
N THR A 113 11.26 6.70 -6.53
CA THR A 113 11.91 7.79 -5.81
C THR A 113 12.79 8.58 -6.77
N ALA A 114 13.40 9.65 -6.30
CA ALA A 114 14.39 10.41 -7.08
C ALA A 114 15.59 9.56 -7.53
N LEU A 115 15.82 8.41 -6.87
CA LEU A 115 16.89 7.46 -7.20
C LEU A 115 16.45 6.37 -8.21
N GLY A 116 15.19 6.39 -8.66
CA GLY A 116 14.62 5.42 -9.59
C GLY A 116 13.56 4.51 -8.99
N VAL A 117 13.26 3.42 -9.69
CA VAL A 117 12.27 2.42 -9.26
C VAL A 117 12.91 1.44 -8.30
N ALA A 118 12.27 1.19 -7.16
CA ALA A 118 12.76 0.19 -6.20
C ALA A 118 12.73 -1.22 -6.80
N ALA A 119 13.74 -2.03 -6.42
CA ALA A 119 13.80 -3.43 -6.84
C ALA A 119 12.65 -4.25 -6.25
N ASP A 120 12.30 -3.98 -4.99
CA ASP A 120 11.27 -4.72 -4.26
C ASP A 120 9.89 -4.09 -4.42
N ALA A 121 8.90 -4.94 -4.65
CA ALA A 121 7.49 -4.54 -4.64
C ALA A 121 7.00 -4.41 -3.19
N LYS A 122 6.26 -3.34 -2.92
CA LYS A 122 5.51 -3.17 -1.67
C LYS A 122 4.06 -3.55 -1.89
N THR A 123 3.42 -4.04 -0.84
CA THR A 123 2.02 -4.48 -0.88
C THR A 123 1.22 -3.85 0.24
N VAL A 124 0.00 -3.44 -0.07
CA VAL A 124 -1.04 -3.08 0.89
C VAL A 124 -2.13 -4.13 0.79
N SER A 125 -2.51 -4.73 1.90
CA SER A 125 -3.56 -5.74 1.95
C SER A 125 -4.64 -5.32 2.94
N LEU A 126 -5.88 -5.29 2.48
CA LEU A 126 -7.06 -5.05 3.30
C LEU A 126 -7.90 -6.32 3.33
N THR A 127 -8.29 -6.73 4.54
CA THR A 127 -9.13 -7.91 4.73
C THR A 127 -10.37 -7.52 5.51
N THR A 128 -11.53 -8.00 5.07
CA THR A 128 -12.81 -7.82 5.75
C THR A 128 -13.61 -9.12 5.72
N LEU A 129 -14.52 -9.26 6.69
CA LEU A 129 -15.55 -10.30 6.67
C LEU A 129 -16.86 -9.67 6.17
N ALA A 130 -17.53 -10.35 5.27
CA ALA A 130 -18.82 -9.93 4.76
C ALA A 130 -19.85 -11.07 4.93
N THR A 131 -21.07 -10.69 5.28
CA THR A 131 -22.21 -11.62 5.38
C THR A 131 -22.94 -11.68 4.05
N GLN A 132 -23.42 -12.86 3.70
CA GLN A 132 -24.38 -13.02 2.61
C GLN A 132 -25.71 -12.38 3.05
N ARG A 133 -26.16 -11.39 2.32
CA ARG A 133 -27.50 -10.78 2.49
C ARG A 133 -28.44 -11.33 1.45
#